data_f1afa8258b3f3e94196b3e7a4c0179cb
#
_entry.id   f1afa8258b3f3e94196b3e7a4c0179cb
#
_cell.length_a   1.000
_cell.length_b   1.000
_cell.length_c   1.000
_cell.angle_alpha   90.00
_cell.angle_beta   90.00
_cell.angle_gamma   90.00
#
_symmetry.space_group_name_H-M   'P 1'
#
loop_
_entity.id
_entity.type
_entity.pdbx_description
1 polymer ?
#
loop_
_entity_poly.entity_id
_entity_poly.type
_entity_poly.pdbx_seq_one_letter_code
_entity_poly.pdbx_strand_id
1 'polypeptide(L)'
;MGSYCQRKGWIDYMHMASYPVGLLIPALDAFMASLNLGWISTLINIILAFVLARILTQLTGKVLQKTYKRRALRFAHDDTAARRIETGVTLCQGIAKYVFYFIAVAISIGELGLTSAMASMLAAAGIGTLAIGIGAQSLIGDITSGFFMLFEDELAVGDYVLVAGVEGIVEEVTLRTVTVRGFRGEKNIIPNGQIKAIVNYSRDDYLAV
;
A
#
# COMPACT_ATOMS: atom_id res chain seq x y z
N MET A 1 6.17 -25.66 -46.05
CA MET A 1 5.43 -24.41 -46.30
C MET A 1 4.37 -24.10 -45.23
N GLY A 2 4.55 -24.57 -43.99
CA GLY A 2 3.52 -24.45 -42.93
C GLY A 2 3.88 -23.59 -41.71
N SER A 3 5.09 -23.01 -41.65
CA SER A 3 5.56 -22.34 -40.41
C SER A 3 5.54 -20.80 -40.43
N TYR A 4 5.24 -20.19 -41.57
CA TYR A 4 5.20 -18.73 -41.69
C TYR A 4 3.83 -18.10 -41.36
N CYS A 5 2.74 -18.84 -41.44
CA CYS A 5 1.40 -18.32 -41.21
C CYS A 5 1.06 -18.23 -39.71
N GLN A 6 1.70 -19.07 -38.85
CA GLN A 6 1.42 -19.09 -37.42
C GLN A 6 2.11 -17.95 -36.65
N ARG A 7 3.21 -17.40 -37.18
CA ARG A 7 3.96 -16.33 -36.53
C ARG A 7 3.35 -14.94 -36.71
N LYS A 8 2.59 -14.72 -37.78
CA LYS A 8 1.89 -13.44 -38.03
C LYS A 8 0.73 -13.21 -37.07
N GLY A 9 0.02 -14.27 -36.72
CA GLY A 9 -1.12 -14.17 -35.79
C GLY A 9 -0.72 -13.78 -34.36
N TRP A 10 0.45 -14.23 -33.89
CA TRP A 10 0.93 -13.89 -32.53
C TRP A 10 1.46 -12.46 -32.39
N ILE A 11 2.00 -11.91 -33.46
CA ILE A 11 2.48 -10.52 -33.50
C ILE A 11 1.29 -9.55 -33.51
N ASP A 12 0.21 -9.89 -34.20
CA ASP A 12 -1.03 -9.08 -34.19
C ASP A 12 -1.74 -9.14 -32.84
N TYR A 13 -1.69 -10.29 -32.13
CA TYR A 13 -2.23 -10.40 -30.78
C TYR A 13 -1.38 -9.65 -29.74
N MET A 14 -0.06 -9.60 -29.87
CA MET A 14 0.79 -8.80 -28.97
C MET A 14 0.62 -7.30 -29.18
N HIS A 15 0.34 -6.85 -30.41
CA HIS A 15 -0.01 -5.43 -30.64
C HIS A 15 -1.38 -5.05 -30.10
N MET A 16 -2.34 -5.98 -30.03
CA MET A 16 -3.64 -5.75 -29.41
C MET A 16 -3.59 -5.73 -27.86
N ALA A 17 -2.62 -6.45 -27.27
CA ALA A 17 -2.48 -6.51 -25.80
C ALA A 17 -1.79 -5.29 -25.19
N SER A 18 -1.26 -4.37 -25.99
CA SER A 18 -0.54 -3.19 -25.47
C SER A 18 -1.40 -1.96 -25.20
N TYR A 19 -2.73 -2.06 -25.32
CA TYR A 19 -3.63 -0.96 -24.96
C TYR A 19 -4.42 -1.29 -23.69
N PRO A 20 -3.96 -0.90 -22.49
CA PRO A 20 -4.64 -1.24 -21.24
C PRO A 20 -6.02 -0.58 -21.08
N VAL A 21 -6.35 0.42 -21.88
CA VAL A 21 -7.64 1.14 -21.83
C VAL A 21 -8.53 0.81 -23.03
N GLY A 22 -7.96 0.34 -24.16
CA GLY A 22 -8.70 0.01 -25.40
C GLY A 22 -9.61 -1.22 -25.28
N LEU A 23 -9.43 -2.03 -24.26
CA LEU A 23 -10.23 -3.26 -24.03
C LEU A 23 -11.67 -2.96 -23.58
N LEU A 24 -11.93 -1.73 -23.11
CA LEU A 24 -13.27 -1.35 -22.61
C LEU A 24 -14.21 -0.82 -23.69
N ILE A 25 -13.69 -0.43 -24.89
CA ILE A 25 -14.57 0.13 -25.94
C ILE A 25 -14.05 -0.24 -27.35
N PRO A 26 -13.99 -1.54 -27.73
CA PRO A 26 -13.46 -1.95 -29.04
C PRO A 26 -14.30 -1.43 -30.22
N ALA A 27 -15.58 -1.16 -30.01
CA ALA A 27 -16.47 -0.61 -31.04
C ALA A 27 -16.18 0.88 -31.32
N LEU A 28 -15.76 1.63 -30.31
CA LEU A 28 -15.42 3.05 -30.45
C LEU A 28 -14.06 3.20 -31.15
N ASP A 29 -13.11 2.35 -30.84
CA ASP A 29 -11.80 2.34 -31.51
C ASP A 29 -11.91 1.95 -33.00
N ALA A 30 -12.76 0.96 -33.32
CA ALA A 30 -13.02 0.57 -34.70
C ALA A 30 -13.74 1.70 -35.50
N PHE A 31 -14.69 2.38 -34.87
CA PHE A 31 -15.39 3.51 -35.47
C PHE A 31 -14.45 4.71 -35.67
N MET A 32 -13.61 5.02 -34.70
CA MET A 32 -12.63 6.11 -34.73
C MET A 32 -11.51 5.83 -35.75
N ALA A 33 -11.08 4.58 -35.87
CA ALA A 33 -10.13 4.14 -36.90
C ALA A 33 -10.69 4.28 -38.33
N SER A 34 -11.99 4.03 -38.50
CA SER A 34 -12.68 4.21 -39.82
C SER A 34 -12.77 5.67 -40.26
N LEU A 35 -12.73 6.61 -39.30
CA LEU A 35 -12.73 8.06 -39.55
C LEU A 35 -11.33 8.67 -39.67
N ASN A 36 -10.28 7.86 -39.63
CA ASN A 36 -8.86 8.32 -39.62
C ASN A 36 -8.54 9.36 -38.52
N LEU A 37 -9.27 9.28 -37.40
CA LEU A 37 -9.24 10.21 -36.27
C LEU A 37 -8.46 9.63 -35.06
N GLY A 38 -7.39 8.86 -35.33
CA GLY A 38 -6.58 8.20 -34.30
C GLY A 38 -6.08 9.14 -33.18
N TRP A 39 -5.83 10.41 -33.49
CA TRP A 39 -5.47 11.41 -32.49
C TRP A 39 -6.59 11.73 -31.49
N ILE A 40 -7.87 11.57 -31.88
CA ILE A 40 -9.01 11.79 -30.99
C ILE A 40 -9.13 10.66 -29.97
N SER A 41 -8.86 9.41 -30.35
CA SER A 41 -8.85 8.28 -29.41
C SER A 41 -7.74 8.46 -28.36
N THR A 42 -6.54 8.89 -28.78
CA THR A 42 -5.44 9.21 -27.85
C THR A 42 -5.85 10.32 -26.86
N LEU A 43 -6.48 11.39 -27.34
CA LEU A 43 -6.97 12.46 -26.45
C LEU A 43 -8.03 11.96 -25.46
N ILE A 44 -8.97 11.14 -25.94
CA ILE A 44 -10.00 10.55 -25.08
C ILE A 44 -9.36 9.67 -24.00
N ASN A 45 -8.40 8.83 -24.34
CA ASN A 45 -7.71 7.95 -23.41
C ASN A 45 -6.92 8.75 -22.35
N ILE A 46 -6.23 9.82 -22.75
CA ILE A 46 -5.53 10.72 -21.82
C ILE A 46 -6.52 11.38 -20.86
N ILE A 47 -7.62 11.94 -21.38
CA ILE A 47 -8.65 12.57 -20.55
C ILE A 47 -9.24 11.55 -19.57
N LEU A 48 -9.54 10.34 -20.06
CA LEU A 48 -10.10 9.26 -19.26
C LEU A 48 -9.13 8.85 -18.12
N ALA A 49 -7.82 8.76 -18.40
CA ALA A 49 -6.81 8.46 -17.39
C ALA A 49 -6.80 9.51 -16.27
N PHE A 50 -6.84 10.80 -16.60
CA PHE A 50 -6.89 11.88 -15.61
C PHE A 50 -8.22 11.93 -14.86
N VAL A 51 -9.34 11.70 -15.53
CA VAL A 51 -10.67 11.62 -14.88
C VAL A 51 -10.71 10.45 -13.91
N LEU A 52 -10.18 9.29 -14.30
CA LEU A 52 -10.10 8.11 -13.43
C LEU A 52 -9.19 8.39 -12.22
N ALA A 53 -8.02 8.99 -12.42
CA ALA A 53 -7.12 9.39 -11.33
C ALA A 53 -7.82 10.34 -10.34
N ARG A 54 -8.59 11.31 -10.86
CA ARG A 54 -9.37 12.23 -10.04
C ARG A 54 -10.48 11.52 -9.26
N ILE A 55 -11.20 10.60 -9.88
CA ILE A 55 -12.25 9.80 -9.23
C ILE A 55 -11.63 8.94 -8.11
N LEU A 56 -10.54 8.22 -8.39
CA LEU A 56 -9.84 7.40 -7.41
C LEU A 56 -9.33 8.24 -6.22
N THR A 57 -8.78 9.42 -6.49
CA THR A 57 -8.33 10.35 -5.44
C THR A 57 -9.51 10.80 -4.56
N GLN A 58 -10.65 11.14 -5.16
CA GLN A 58 -11.84 11.54 -4.42
C GLN A 58 -12.45 10.38 -3.60
N LEU A 59 -12.49 9.17 -4.17
CA LEU A 59 -12.97 7.97 -3.48
C LEU A 59 -12.08 7.66 -2.27
N THR A 60 -10.76 7.65 -2.46
CA THR A 60 -9.80 7.45 -1.38
C THR A 60 -9.99 8.49 -0.28
N GLY A 61 -10.15 9.77 -0.66
CA GLY A 61 -10.43 10.86 0.28
C GLY A 61 -11.72 10.63 1.08
N LYS A 62 -12.81 10.26 0.43
CA LYS A 62 -14.11 10.01 1.08
C LYS A 62 -14.04 8.81 2.04
N VAL A 63 -13.39 7.72 1.63
CA VAL A 63 -13.23 6.51 2.47
C VAL A 63 -12.40 6.82 3.71
N LEU A 64 -11.25 7.49 3.54
CA LEU A 64 -10.40 7.88 4.65
C LEU A 64 -11.12 8.83 5.64
N GLN A 65 -11.80 9.86 5.12
CA GLN A 65 -12.55 10.80 5.96
C GLN A 65 -13.72 10.14 6.69
N LYS A 66 -14.43 9.19 6.04
CA LYS A 66 -15.52 8.45 6.69
C LYS A 66 -15.00 7.59 7.84
N THR A 67 -13.84 6.95 7.64
CA THR A 67 -13.18 6.14 8.67
C THR A 67 -12.67 7.03 9.82
N TYR A 68 -12.10 8.19 9.48
CA TYR A 68 -11.68 9.21 10.43
C TYR A 68 -12.85 9.67 11.33
N LYS A 69 -13.95 10.12 10.72
CA LYS A 69 -15.13 10.59 11.48
C LYS A 69 -15.66 9.54 12.45
N ARG A 70 -15.71 8.27 12.04
CA ARG A 70 -16.13 7.15 12.90
C ARG A 70 -15.21 6.94 14.11
N ARG A 71 -13.89 7.13 13.93
CA ARG A 71 -12.91 7.03 15.02
C ARG A 71 -12.88 8.27 15.88
N ALA A 72 -12.95 9.47 15.32
CA ALA A 72 -12.99 10.73 16.05
C ALA A 72 -14.17 10.81 17.03
N LEU A 73 -15.34 10.25 16.67
CA LEU A 73 -16.50 10.15 17.57
C LEU A 73 -16.25 9.26 18.80
N ARG A 74 -15.31 8.30 18.72
CA ARG A 74 -14.92 7.47 19.87
C ARG A 74 -13.94 8.16 20.82
N PHE A 75 -13.19 9.16 20.33
CA PHE A 75 -12.18 9.90 21.08
C PHE A 75 -12.60 11.38 21.30
N ALA A 76 -13.90 11.64 21.35
CA ALA A 76 -14.46 12.99 21.46
C ALA A 76 -14.00 13.80 22.71
N HIS A 77 -13.26 13.17 23.63
CA HIS A 77 -12.69 13.82 24.81
C HIS A 77 -11.20 14.16 24.70
N ASP A 78 -10.51 13.79 23.59
CA ASP A 78 -9.08 14.05 23.42
C ASP A 78 -8.79 14.76 22.08
N ASP A 79 -8.78 16.09 22.13
CA ASP A 79 -8.51 16.95 20.97
C ASP A 79 -7.14 16.67 20.34
N THR A 80 -6.17 16.20 21.12
CA THR A 80 -4.80 15.91 20.62
C THR A 80 -4.77 14.64 19.78
N ALA A 81 -5.51 13.61 20.18
CA ALA A 81 -5.64 12.37 19.42
C ALA A 81 -6.36 12.61 18.08
N ALA A 82 -7.42 13.42 18.08
CA ALA A 82 -8.16 13.79 16.89
C ALA A 82 -7.26 14.47 15.84
N ARG A 83 -6.46 15.46 16.23
CA ARG A 83 -5.53 16.18 15.34
C ARG A 83 -4.44 15.27 14.74
N ARG A 84 -3.91 14.32 15.51
CA ARG A 84 -2.92 13.34 15.02
C ARG A 84 -3.48 12.44 13.93
N ILE A 85 -4.71 11.96 14.10
CA ILE A 85 -5.38 11.13 13.10
C ILE A 85 -5.70 11.94 11.83
N GLU A 86 -6.13 13.19 11.96
CA GLU A 86 -6.38 14.10 10.84
C GLU A 86 -5.12 14.33 9.99
N THR A 87 -3.99 14.59 10.64
CA THR A 87 -2.69 14.72 9.94
C THR A 87 -2.34 13.44 9.19
N GLY A 88 -2.50 12.26 9.81
CA GLY A 88 -2.25 10.98 9.16
C GLY A 88 -3.12 10.74 7.93
N VAL A 89 -4.41 11.06 8.01
CA VAL A 89 -5.36 10.97 6.89
C VAL A 89 -4.95 11.90 5.76
N THR A 90 -4.58 13.14 6.06
CA THR A 90 -4.15 14.13 5.07
C THR A 90 -2.88 13.70 4.35
N LEU A 91 -1.89 13.15 5.08
CA LEU A 91 -0.67 12.59 4.48
C LEU A 91 -0.98 11.41 3.56
N CYS A 92 -1.80 10.47 3.98
CA CYS A 92 -2.21 9.32 3.15
C CYS A 92 -2.94 9.78 1.87
N GLN A 93 -3.82 10.77 1.97
CA GLN A 93 -4.50 11.36 0.80
C GLN A 93 -3.50 12.02 -0.16
N GLY A 94 -2.52 12.74 0.38
CA GLY A 94 -1.45 13.37 -0.41
C GLY A 94 -0.65 12.33 -1.19
N ILE A 95 -0.19 11.28 -0.53
CA ILE A 95 0.57 10.19 -1.16
C ILE A 95 -0.28 9.52 -2.25
N ALA A 96 -1.52 9.13 -1.95
CA ALA A 96 -2.42 8.49 -2.90
C ALA A 96 -2.65 9.37 -4.14
N LYS A 97 -2.84 10.69 -3.94
CA LYS A 97 -2.98 11.65 -5.03
C LYS A 97 -1.76 11.62 -5.95
N TYR A 98 -0.55 11.72 -5.41
CA TYR A 98 0.67 11.70 -6.23
C TYR A 98 0.83 10.38 -7.00
N VAL A 99 0.54 9.24 -6.38
CA VAL A 99 0.59 7.93 -7.03
C VAL A 99 -0.40 7.85 -8.20
N PHE A 100 -1.66 8.23 -8.01
CA PHE A 100 -2.67 8.16 -9.08
C PHE A 100 -2.35 9.11 -10.24
N TYR A 101 -1.90 10.35 -9.95
CA TYR A 101 -1.50 11.26 -11.02
C TYR A 101 -0.22 10.82 -11.72
N PHE A 102 0.74 10.21 -11.01
CA PHE A 102 1.92 9.62 -11.62
C PHE A 102 1.54 8.52 -12.64
N ILE A 103 0.62 7.63 -12.27
CA ILE A 103 0.12 6.58 -13.15
C ILE A 103 -0.60 7.20 -14.36
N ALA A 104 -1.44 8.22 -14.18
CA ALA A 104 -2.12 8.90 -15.27
C ALA A 104 -1.15 9.54 -16.25
N VAL A 105 -0.07 10.17 -15.75
CA VAL A 105 0.98 10.75 -16.59
C VAL A 105 1.75 9.66 -17.35
N ALA A 106 2.08 8.54 -16.70
CA ALA A 106 2.76 7.42 -17.35
C ALA A 106 1.92 6.84 -18.50
N ILE A 107 0.62 6.64 -18.29
CA ILE A 107 -0.30 6.20 -19.34
C ILE A 107 -0.34 7.22 -20.48
N SER A 108 -0.42 8.52 -20.17
CA SER A 108 -0.48 9.59 -21.16
C SER A 108 0.77 9.64 -22.04
N ILE A 109 1.95 9.45 -21.46
CA ILE A 109 3.21 9.39 -22.20
C ILE A 109 3.24 8.17 -23.14
N GLY A 110 2.71 7.02 -22.69
CA GLY A 110 2.57 5.81 -23.50
C GLY A 110 1.63 6.02 -24.69
N GLU A 111 0.47 6.64 -24.50
CA GLU A 111 -0.51 6.95 -25.55
C GLU A 111 0.04 7.92 -26.61
N LEU A 112 0.96 8.81 -26.25
CA LEU A 112 1.67 9.69 -27.16
C LEU A 112 2.77 8.99 -27.97
N GLY A 113 2.96 7.68 -27.80
CA GLY A 113 3.98 6.90 -28.49
C GLY A 113 5.40 7.14 -27.96
N LEU A 114 5.57 7.88 -26.85
CA LEU A 114 6.86 8.18 -26.23
C LEU A 114 7.32 7.02 -25.31
N THR A 115 7.40 5.80 -25.86
CA THR A 115 7.66 4.57 -25.10
C THR A 115 9.02 4.59 -24.38
N SER A 116 10.04 5.22 -24.97
CA SER A 116 11.36 5.39 -24.34
C SER A 116 11.31 6.30 -23.11
N ALA A 117 10.55 7.39 -23.20
CA ALA A 117 10.36 8.30 -22.07
C ALA A 117 9.55 7.63 -20.94
N MET A 118 8.50 6.87 -21.29
CA MET A 118 7.74 6.06 -20.33
C MET A 118 8.63 5.02 -19.63
N ALA A 119 9.46 4.30 -20.40
CA ALA A 119 10.39 3.32 -19.84
C ALA A 119 11.38 3.96 -18.86
N SER A 120 11.95 5.12 -19.22
CA SER A 120 12.86 5.88 -18.34
C SER A 120 12.17 6.36 -17.07
N MET A 121 10.92 6.83 -17.16
CA MET A 121 10.12 7.26 -16.03
C MET A 121 9.81 6.09 -15.08
N LEU A 122 9.44 4.91 -15.63
CA LEU A 122 9.18 3.71 -14.84
C LEU A 122 10.46 3.17 -14.18
N ALA A 123 11.60 3.23 -14.90
CA ALA A 123 12.90 2.84 -14.33
C ALA A 123 13.27 3.74 -13.15
N ALA A 124 13.13 5.06 -13.29
CA ALA A 124 13.37 6.02 -12.21
C ALA A 124 12.44 5.78 -11.02
N ALA A 125 11.15 5.50 -11.28
CA ALA A 125 10.19 5.13 -10.23
C ALA A 125 10.56 3.83 -9.52
N GLY A 126 11.08 2.84 -10.26
CA GLY A 126 11.60 1.58 -9.71
C GLY A 126 12.74 1.82 -8.73
N ILE A 127 13.72 2.64 -9.10
CA ILE A 127 14.84 3.02 -8.21
C ILE A 127 14.32 3.75 -6.97
N GLY A 128 13.38 4.69 -7.15
CA GLY A 128 12.73 5.40 -6.04
C GLY A 128 12.00 4.45 -5.09
N THR A 129 11.28 3.45 -5.63
CA THR A 129 10.59 2.43 -4.86
C THR A 129 11.55 1.57 -4.05
N LEU A 130 12.70 1.19 -4.63
CA LEU A 130 13.75 0.47 -3.90
C LEU A 130 14.29 1.28 -2.73
N ALA A 131 14.56 2.58 -2.94
CA ALA A 131 15.04 3.46 -1.87
C ALA A 131 14.02 3.58 -0.72
N ILE A 132 12.72 3.73 -1.05
CA ILE A 132 11.63 3.74 -0.07
C ILE A 132 11.54 2.39 0.64
N GLY A 133 11.66 1.28 -0.10
CA GLY A 133 11.60 -0.08 0.45
C GLY A 133 12.70 -0.34 1.49
N ILE A 134 13.94 0.05 1.19
CA ILE A 134 15.07 -0.04 2.12
C ILE A 134 14.82 0.84 3.36
N GLY A 135 14.32 2.07 3.16
CA GLY A 135 13.98 2.97 4.28
C GLY A 135 12.83 2.47 5.15
N ALA A 136 11.90 1.70 4.60
CA ALA A 136 10.75 1.14 5.30
C ALA A 136 10.97 -0.30 5.83
N GLN A 137 12.14 -0.90 5.63
CA GLN A 137 12.41 -2.30 5.95
C GLN A 137 12.13 -2.64 7.42
N SER A 138 12.53 -1.80 8.35
CA SER A 138 12.26 -2.01 9.78
C SER A 138 10.77 -1.97 10.10
N LEU A 139 10.03 -1.04 9.49
CA LEU A 139 8.58 -0.93 9.67
C LEU A 139 7.85 -2.18 9.15
N ILE A 140 8.25 -2.68 8.00
CA ILE A 140 7.70 -3.92 7.42
C ILE A 140 8.02 -5.11 8.34
N GLY A 141 9.26 -5.19 8.86
CA GLY A 141 9.66 -6.20 9.83
C GLY A 141 8.82 -6.16 11.10
N ASP A 142 8.62 -4.96 11.68
CA ASP A 142 7.78 -4.79 12.88
C ASP A 142 6.34 -5.30 12.65
N ILE A 143 5.75 -4.93 11.51
CA ILE A 143 4.37 -5.32 11.18
C ILE A 143 4.27 -6.82 10.94
N THR A 144 5.22 -7.42 10.23
CA THR A 144 5.24 -8.85 9.94
C THR A 144 5.41 -9.66 11.21
N SER A 145 6.36 -9.29 12.07
CA SER A 145 6.55 -9.94 13.37
C SER A 145 5.32 -9.82 14.27
N GLY A 146 4.71 -8.62 14.33
CA GLY A 146 3.51 -8.40 15.11
C GLY A 146 2.30 -9.19 14.58
N PHE A 147 2.19 -9.36 13.28
CA PHE A 147 1.13 -10.19 12.68
C PHE A 147 1.25 -11.65 13.12
N PHE A 148 2.45 -12.26 13.00
CA PHE A 148 2.65 -13.64 13.42
C PHE A 148 2.49 -13.81 14.92
N MET A 149 3.02 -12.90 15.72
CA MET A 149 2.90 -12.91 17.19
C MET A 149 1.44 -12.88 17.65
N LEU A 150 0.57 -12.10 16.97
CA LEU A 150 -0.87 -12.06 17.25
C LEU A 150 -1.59 -13.29 16.69
N PHE A 151 -1.15 -13.81 15.53
CA PHE A 151 -1.79 -14.95 14.89
C PHE A 151 -1.48 -16.28 15.60
N GLU A 152 -0.26 -16.44 16.10
CA GLU A 152 0.21 -17.60 16.86
C GLU A 152 -0.11 -17.50 18.35
N ASP A 153 -0.71 -16.37 18.76
CA ASP A 153 -1.10 -16.10 20.15
C ASP A 153 0.07 -16.26 21.14
N GLU A 154 1.28 -15.82 20.74
CA GLU A 154 2.49 -15.96 21.57
C GLU A 154 2.48 -15.07 22.81
N LEU A 155 1.80 -13.92 22.74
CA LEU A 155 1.69 -12.91 23.79
C LEU A 155 0.24 -12.46 23.97
N ALA A 156 -0.23 -12.46 25.19
CA ALA A 156 -1.51 -11.87 25.58
C ALA A 156 -1.33 -10.69 26.55
N VAL A 157 -2.31 -9.80 26.54
CA VAL A 157 -2.40 -8.72 27.53
C VAL A 157 -2.56 -9.31 28.93
N GLY A 158 -1.69 -8.93 29.84
CA GLY A 158 -1.65 -9.46 31.21
C GLY A 158 -0.57 -10.52 31.43
N ASP A 159 0.06 -11.05 30.38
CA ASP A 159 1.16 -12.01 30.51
C ASP A 159 2.39 -11.34 31.15
N TYR A 160 3.06 -12.09 32.03
CA TYR A 160 4.36 -11.74 32.58
C TYR A 160 5.44 -12.32 31.69
N VAL A 161 6.26 -11.45 31.11
CA VAL A 161 7.19 -11.82 30.03
C VAL A 161 8.55 -11.14 30.17
N LEU A 162 9.57 -11.78 29.55
CA LEU A 162 10.85 -11.15 29.24
C LEU A 162 10.96 -11.06 27.71
N VAL A 163 10.94 -9.84 27.18
CA VAL A 163 11.06 -9.54 25.74
C VAL A 163 12.06 -8.44 25.49
N ALA A 164 12.97 -8.65 24.54
CA ALA A 164 14.03 -7.69 24.18
C ALA A 164 14.83 -7.17 25.40
N GLY A 165 15.03 -8.01 26.42
CA GLY A 165 15.74 -7.64 27.66
C GLY A 165 14.91 -6.83 28.68
N VAL A 166 13.62 -6.63 28.40
CA VAL A 166 12.67 -5.96 29.31
C VAL A 166 11.76 -7.00 29.94
N GLU A 167 11.72 -7.00 31.27
CA GLU A 167 10.90 -7.89 32.07
C GLU A 167 9.70 -7.12 32.66
N GLY A 168 8.49 -7.69 32.54
CA GLY A 168 7.29 -7.03 33.06
C GLY A 168 5.99 -7.63 32.53
N ILE A 169 4.90 -6.91 32.75
CA ILE A 169 3.55 -7.32 32.34
C ILE A 169 3.18 -6.64 31.02
N VAL A 170 2.65 -7.42 30.09
CA VAL A 170 2.17 -6.93 28.80
C VAL A 170 0.91 -6.09 29.01
N GLU A 171 0.94 -4.81 28.67
CA GLU A 171 -0.20 -3.91 28.72
C GLU A 171 -0.99 -3.86 27.41
N GLU A 172 -0.27 -3.90 26.30
CA GLU A 172 -0.86 -3.73 24.97
C GLU A 172 -0.01 -4.45 23.93
N VAL A 173 -0.65 -5.19 23.04
CA VAL A 173 -0.04 -5.78 21.86
C VAL A 173 -0.70 -5.15 20.64
N THR A 174 0.11 -4.47 19.82
CA THR A 174 -0.34 -3.88 18.56
C THR A 174 0.37 -4.55 17.39
N LEU A 175 -0.08 -4.24 16.18
CA LEU A 175 0.55 -4.78 14.96
C LEU A 175 2.03 -4.39 14.81
N ARG A 176 2.47 -3.28 15.42
CA ARG A 176 3.84 -2.76 15.28
C ARG A 176 4.65 -2.81 16.57
N THR A 177 4.02 -2.73 17.72
CA THR A 177 4.70 -2.60 19.01
C THR A 177 4.02 -3.41 20.09
N VAL A 178 4.82 -3.96 21.01
CA VAL A 178 4.37 -4.48 22.31
C VAL A 178 4.73 -3.47 23.38
N THR A 179 3.78 -3.21 24.27
CA THR A 179 3.99 -2.36 25.44
C THR A 179 4.08 -3.24 26.69
N VAL A 180 5.21 -3.14 27.39
CA VAL A 180 5.45 -3.87 28.63
C VAL A 180 5.65 -2.89 29.77
N ARG A 181 4.92 -3.09 30.87
CA ARG A 181 5.09 -2.35 32.12
C ARG A 181 6.08 -3.08 33.02
N GLY A 182 7.22 -2.44 33.28
CA GLY A 182 8.22 -2.93 34.20
C GLY A 182 7.84 -2.75 35.67
N PHE A 183 8.62 -3.35 36.55
CA PHE A 183 8.35 -3.35 38.01
C PHE A 183 8.39 -1.98 38.69
N ARG A 184 9.11 -1.02 38.08
CA ARG A 184 9.19 0.35 38.62
C ARG A 184 8.05 1.23 38.09
N GLY A 185 7.09 0.62 37.31
CA GLY A 185 5.98 1.31 36.68
C GLY A 185 6.33 1.98 35.34
N GLU A 186 7.55 1.80 34.83
CA GLU A 186 7.97 2.31 33.56
C GLU A 186 7.25 1.60 32.40
N LYS A 187 6.84 2.37 31.42
CA LYS A 187 6.20 1.90 30.20
C LYS A 187 7.22 1.73 29.09
N ASN A 188 7.53 0.50 28.72
CA ASN A 188 8.47 0.18 27.66
C ASN A 188 7.70 -0.15 26.39
N ILE A 189 7.93 0.61 25.31
CA ILE A 189 7.31 0.41 24.00
C ILE A 189 8.37 -0.22 23.09
N ILE A 190 8.19 -1.47 22.74
CA ILE A 190 9.16 -2.30 22.01
C ILE A 190 8.63 -2.55 20.60
N PRO A 191 9.34 -2.15 19.52
CA PRO A 191 9.01 -2.55 18.17
C PRO A 191 9.05 -4.07 18.00
N ASN A 192 8.02 -4.65 17.37
CA ASN A 192 7.88 -6.10 17.26
C ASN A 192 9.07 -6.76 16.53
N GLY A 193 9.64 -6.09 15.52
CA GLY A 193 10.82 -6.58 14.80
C GLY A 193 12.10 -6.65 15.63
N GLN A 194 12.13 -6.05 16.82
CA GLN A 194 13.24 -6.16 17.76
C GLN A 194 13.09 -7.36 18.71
N ILE A 195 11.91 -7.96 18.78
CA ILE A 195 11.62 -9.11 19.61
C ILE A 195 12.08 -10.37 18.87
N LYS A 196 13.24 -10.91 19.24
CA LYS A 196 13.83 -12.13 18.65
C LYS A 196 13.53 -13.38 19.44
N ALA A 197 13.25 -13.23 20.72
CA ALA A 197 12.91 -14.29 21.64
C ALA A 197 11.91 -13.77 22.65
N ILE A 198 10.95 -14.60 23.00
CA ILE A 198 9.92 -14.34 23.99
C ILE A 198 10.07 -15.40 25.07
N VAL A 199 10.22 -14.97 26.33
CA VAL A 199 10.08 -15.85 27.49
C VAL A 199 8.78 -15.45 28.17
N ASN A 200 7.79 -16.32 28.08
CA ASN A 200 6.47 -16.09 28.69
C ASN A 200 6.37 -16.96 29.95
N TYR A 201 6.25 -16.32 31.10
CA TYR A 201 6.16 -17.00 32.40
C TYR A 201 4.72 -17.32 32.82
N SER A 202 3.74 -16.86 32.05
CA SER A 202 2.33 -16.98 32.41
C SER A 202 1.58 -18.11 31.69
N ARG A 203 2.17 -18.71 30.63
CA ARG A 203 1.45 -19.64 29.73
C ARG A 203 1.63 -21.12 30.03
N ASP A 204 2.65 -21.50 30.78
CA ASP A 204 2.88 -22.91 31.09
C ASP A 204 2.79 -23.16 32.59
N ASP A 205 1.93 -24.09 33.00
CA ASP A 205 1.82 -24.62 34.36
C ASP A 205 3.00 -25.51 34.78
N TYR A 206 4.11 -25.48 34.01
CA TYR A 206 5.32 -26.20 34.39
C TYR A 206 6.08 -25.40 35.43
N LEU A 207 5.67 -25.57 36.69
CA LEU A 207 6.54 -25.29 37.80
C LEU A 207 7.77 -26.17 37.61
N ALA A 208 8.92 -25.56 37.27
CA ALA A 208 10.19 -26.22 37.35
C ALA A 208 10.36 -26.68 38.81
N VAL A 209 10.38 -27.99 38.98
CA VAL A 209 10.70 -28.66 40.24
C VAL A 209 12.18 -28.57 40.46
#